data_06afba4982cf3f1cf9529d4c92ddbebd
#
_entry.id   06afba4982cf3f1cf9529d4c92ddbebd
#
_cell.length_a   1.000
_cell.length_b   1.000
_cell.length_c   1.000
_cell.angle_alpha   90.00
_cell.angle_beta   90.00
_cell.angle_gamma   90.00
#
_symmetry.space_group_name_H-M   'P 1'
#
loop_
_entity.id
_entity.type
_entity.pdbx_description
1 polymer ?
#
loop_
_entity_poly.entity_id
_entity_poly.type
_entity_poly.pdbx_seq_one_letter_code
_entity_poly.pdbx_strand_id
1 'polypeptide(L)'
;MKVKFSIAKQFIEPFIQINAAQKSTELQQLAESIQKLTQEWLITGYQNRQQFVLSLPQIVRFYTENGAVICETDNQHHYRIKERIYFLHNQLPKEMFLQISSAEIVNINKIDYFSLSKAGRYQINLTNGTLTYASRRFVKPIKEDLS
;
A
#
# COMPACT_ATOMS: atom_id res chain seq x y z
N MET A 1 23.15 9.91 -9.11
CA MET A 1 22.15 9.35 -10.05
C MET A 1 20.87 10.18 -9.95
N LYS A 2 20.27 10.48 -11.07
CA LYS A 2 19.01 11.25 -11.11
C LYS A 2 17.86 10.32 -11.48
N VAL A 3 16.69 10.56 -10.89
CA VAL A 3 15.45 9.88 -11.27
C VAL A 3 14.59 10.88 -12.04
N LYS A 4 14.16 10.49 -13.24
CA LYS A 4 13.32 11.32 -14.11
C LYS A 4 12.09 10.52 -14.55
N PHE A 5 10.97 11.21 -14.73
CA PHE A 5 9.78 10.63 -15.30
C PHE A 5 9.65 11.01 -16.76
N SER A 6 9.29 10.02 -17.59
CA SER A 6 8.92 10.25 -18.99
C SER A 6 7.50 9.74 -19.15
N ILE A 7 6.56 10.66 -19.32
CA ILE A 7 5.12 10.35 -19.41
C ILE A 7 4.66 10.55 -20.83
N ALA A 8 4.19 9.47 -21.47
CA ALA A 8 3.64 9.52 -22.83
C ALA A 8 2.60 8.42 -23.02
N LYS A 9 1.64 8.68 -23.89
CA LYS A 9 0.53 7.73 -24.17
C LYS A 9 1.01 6.40 -24.79
N GLN A 10 2.19 6.38 -25.37
CA GLN A 10 2.78 5.17 -25.98
C GLN A 10 3.22 4.16 -24.93
N PHE A 11 3.42 4.56 -23.66
CA PHE A 11 3.79 3.65 -22.60
C PHE A 11 2.52 3.05 -22.00
N ILE A 12 2.11 1.91 -22.52
CA ILE A 12 0.91 1.20 -22.06
C ILE A 12 1.15 0.62 -20.68
N GLU A 13 2.33 0.04 -20.47
CA GLU A 13 2.75 -0.45 -19.16
C GLU A 13 3.93 0.36 -18.65
N PRO A 14 3.93 0.75 -17.35
CA PRO A 14 5.07 1.46 -16.81
C PRO A 14 6.31 0.55 -16.71
N PHE A 15 7.48 1.12 -16.97
CA PHE A 15 8.75 0.41 -16.78
C PHE A 15 9.82 1.37 -16.30
N ILE A 16 10.88 0.81 -15.71
CA ILE A 16 12.05 1.57 -15.25
C ILE A 16 13.21 1.24 -16.17
N GLN A 17 13.86 2.27 -16.69
CA GLN A 17 14.99 2.15 -17.59
C GLN A 17 16.21 2.84 -17.00
N ILE A 18 17.35 2.17 -17.03
CA ILE A 18 18.63 2.74 -16.62
C ILE A 18 19.40 3.16 -17.88
N ASN A 19 19.73 4.45 -17.96
CA ASN A 19 20.50 5.00 -19.06
C ASN A 19 21.93 5.28 -18.58
N ALA A 20 22.93 4.69 -19.23
CA ALA A 20 24.32 4.83 -18.88
C ALA A 20 25.19 4.70 -20.13
N ALA A 21 26.40 5.28 -20.07
CA ALA A 21 27.34 5.20 -21.18
C ALA A 21 27.90 3.79 -21.38
N GLN A 22 28.05 3.06 -20.29
CA GLN A 22 28.61 1.71 -20.30
C GLN A 22 27.88 0.82 -19.30
N LYS A 23 27.83 -0.48 -19.60
CA LYS A 23 27.30 -1.49 -18.69
C LYS A 23 28.35 -1.76 -17.61
N SER A 24 27.91 -1.89 -16.35
CA SER A 24 28.80 -2.22 -15.22
C SER A 24 28.12 -3.23 -14.31
N THR A 25 28.92 -3.92 -13.50
CA THR A 25 28.40 -4.86 -12.50
C THR A 25 27.50 -4.15 -11.48
N GLU A 26 27.88 -2.93 -11.09
CA GLU A 26 27.13 -2.11 -10.14
C GLU A 26 25.74 -1.75 -10.69
N LEU A 27 25.67 -1.37 -11.97
CA LEU A 27 24.39 -1.07 -12.63
C LEU A 27 23.53 -2.32 -12.79
N GLN A 28 24.15 -3.46 -13.06
CA GLN A 28 23.44 -4.73 -13.12
C GLN A 28 22.82 -5.09 -11.77
N GLN A 29 23.59 -4.95 -10.70
CA GLN A 29 23.10 -5.20 -9.33
C GLN A 29 21.98 -4.24 -8.96
N LEU A 30 22.08 -2.97 -9.35
CA LEU A 30 21.03 -1.99 -9.13
C LEU A 30 19.73 -2.39 -9.86
N ALA A 31 19.85 -2.78 -11.12
CA ALA A 31 18.70 -3.23 -11.91
C ALA A 31 17.99 -4.44 -11.28
N GLU A 32 18.76 -5.40 -10.80
CA GLU A 32 18.23 -6.58 -10.11
C GLU A 32 17.51 -6.20 -8.81
N SER A 33 18.08 -5.28 -8.04
CA SER A 33 17.46 -4.78 -6.81
C SER A 33 16.16 -4.05 -7.10
N ILE A 34 16.11 -3.23 -8.12
CA ILE A 34 14.90 -2.51 -8.55
C ILE A 34 13.83 -3.50 -8.98
N GLN A 35 14.18 -4.51 -9.77
CA GLN A 35 13.24 -5.52 -10.24
C GLN A 35 12.66 -6.31 -9.07
N LYS A 36 13.47 -6.66 -8.08
CA LYS A 36 13.02 -7.33 -6.86
C LYS A 36 12.03 -6.46 -6.08
N LEU A 37 12.33 -5.16 -5.92
CA LEU A 37 11.42 -4.21 -5.26
C LEU A 37 10.07 -4.12 -5.96
N THR A 38 10.05 -4.06 -7.29
CA THR A 38 8.79 -3.99 -8.04
C THR A 38 7.95 -5.25 -7.89
N GLN A 39 8.56 -6.41 -7.72
CA GLN A 39 7.85 -7.66 -7.44
C GLN A 39 7.25 -7.67 -6.02
N GLU A 40 7.96 -7.13 -5.04
CA GLU A 40 7.48 -7.00 -3.67
C GLU A 40 6.31 -6.01 -3.55
N TRP A 41 6.10 -5.17 -4.55
CA TRP A 41 5.01 -4.21 -4.60
C TRP A 41 3.73 -4.78 -5.22
N LEU A 42 3.68 -6.08 -5.43
CA LEU A 42 2.51 -6.76 -5.99
C LEU A 42 1.92 -7.70 -4.95
N ILE A 43 0.59 -7.79 -4.95
CA ILE A 43 -0.14 -8.74 -4.10
C ILE A 43 -1.26 -9.36 -4.91
N THR A 44 -1.61 -10.61 -4.60
CA THR A 44 -2.69 -11.30 -5.29
C THR A 44 -3.99 -11.13 -4.51
N GLY A 45 -5.01 -10.64 -5.21
CA GLY A 45 -6.36 -10.53 -4.69
C GLY A 45 -7.33 -11.48 -5.42
N TYR A 46 -8.41 -11.83 -4.76
CA TYR A 46 -9.42 -12.77 -5.27
C TYR A 46 -10.79 -12.12 -5.25
N GLN A 47 -11.48 -12.20 -6.39
CA GLN A 47 -12.83 -11.66 -6.54
C GLN A 47 -13.57 -12.52 -7.57
N ASN A 48 -14.80 -12.96 -7.25
CA ASN A 48 -15.63 -13.71 -8.18
C ASN A 48 -14.94 -14.93 -8.81
N ARG A 49 -14.17 -15.68 -8.00
CA ARG A 49 -13.40 -16.86 -8.42
C ARG A 49 -12.27 -16.53 -9.41
N GLN A 50 -11.90 -15.27 -9.53
CA GLN A 50 -10.79 -14.82 -10.37
C GLN A 50 -9.64 -14.32 -9.51
N GLN A 51 -8.45 -14.43 -10.04
CA GLN A 51 -7.22 -13.96 -9.43
C GLN A 51 -6.79 -12.65 -10.09
N PHE A 52 -6.45 -11.66 -9.26
CA PHE A 52 -5.98 -10.36 -9.75
C PHE A 52 -4.63 -10.05 -9.14
N VAL A 53 -3.73 -9.50 -9.95
CA VAL A 53 -2.46 -8.96 -9.45
C VAL A 53 -2.69 -7.48 -9.17
N LEU A 54 -2.52 -7.08 -7.91
CA LEU A 54 -2.74 -5.72 -7.45
C LEU A 54 -1.42 -5.07 -7.10
N SER A 55 -1.24 -3.81 -7.46
CA SER A 55 -0.08 -3.04 -7.03
C SER A 55 -0.36 -2.34 -5.71
N LEU A 56 0.61 -2.35 -4.79
CA LEU A 56 0.44 -1.76 -3.47
C LEU A 56 0.02 -0.29 -3.50
N PRO A 57 0.56 0.58 -4.40
CA PRO A 57 0.13 1.98 -4.44
C PRO A 57 -1.36 2.20 -4.72
N GLN A 58 -2.06 1.26 -5.36
CA GLN A 58 -3.49 1.39 -5.61
C GLN A 58 -4.35 0.94 -4.44
N ILE A 59 -3.76 0.34 -3.42
CA ILE A 59 -4.49 -0.20 -2.27
C ILE A 59 -4.68 0.90 -1.24
N VAL A 60 -5.91 1.06 -0.79
CA VAL A 60 -6.30 2.03 0.22
C VAL A 60 -6.15 1.45 1.62
N ARG A 61 -6.59 0.20 1.82
CA ARG A 61 -6.51 -0.47 3.12
C ARG A 61 -6.67 -1.98 3.00
N PHE A 62 -6.22 -2.66 4.03
CA PHE A 62 -6.53 -4.07 4.31
C PHE A 62 -7.30 -4.12 5.62
N TYR A 63 -8.37 -4.89 5.67
CA TYR A 63 -9.15 -5.04 6.89
C TYR A 63 -9.75 -6.44 7.00
N THR A 64 -10.13 -6.83 8.21
CA THR A 64 -10.74 -8.13 8.45
C THR A 64 -12.27 -7.98 8.48
N GLU A 65 -12.95 -8.82 7.74
CA GLU A 65 -14.40 -8.89 7.70
C GLU A 65 -14.84 -10.34 7.64
N ASN A 66 -15.68 -10.78 8.57
CA ASN A 66 -16.20 -12.16 8.63
C ASN A 66 -15.09 -13.22 8.58
N GLY A 67 -13.98 -12.96 9.27
CA GLY A 67 -12.85 -13.89 9.34
C GLY A 67 -11.94 -13.88 8.12
N ALA A 68 -12.22 -13.07 7.10
CA ALA A 68 -11.41 -12.93 5.89
C ALA A 68 -10.71 -11.58 5.87
N VAL A 69 -9.53 -11.52 5.26
CA VAL A 69 -8.84 -10.26 5.00
C VAL A 69 -9.29 -9.74 3.65
N ILE A 70 -9.74 -8.49 3.64
CA ILE A 70 -10.22 -7.79 2.46
C ILE A 70 -9.26 -6.65 2.14
N CYS A 71 -8.98 -6.46 0.87
CA CYS A 71 -8.20 -5.37 0.31
C CYS A 71 -9.14 -4.43 -0.45
N GLU A 72 -9.10 -3.15 -0.12
CA GLU A 72 -9.89 -2.12 -0.79
C GLU A 72 -8.98 -1.25 -1.64
N THR A 73 -9.36 -1.03 -2.91
CA THR A 73 -8.60 -0.21 -3.85
C THR A 73 -9.24 1.16 -4.05
N ASP A 74 -8.54 2.06 -4.76
CA ASP A 74 -8.98 3.44 -5.05
C ASP A 74 -10.39 3.50 -5.65
N ASN A 75 -10.74 2.54 -6.49
CA ASN A 75 -12.03 2.48 -7.18
C ASN A 75 -13.12 1.84 -6.32
N GLN A 76 -12.88 1.66 -5.03
CA GLN A 76 -13.78 0.97 -4.09
C GLN A 76 -14.05 -0.48 -4.49
N HIS A 77 -13.15 -1.09 -5.25
CA HIS A 77 -13.17 -2.52 -5.49
C HIS A 77 -12.60 -3.25 -4.27
N HIS A 78 -13.15 -4.42 -3.99
CA HIS A 78 -12.76 -5.22 -2.82
C HIS A 78 -12.31 -6.60 -3.27
N TYR A 79 -11.17 -7.03 -2.74
CA TYR A 79 -10.58 -8.32 -3.07
C TYR A 79 -10.27 -9.07 -1.79
N ARG A 80 -10.47 -10.37 -1.79
CA ARG A 80 -10.05 -11.20 -0.67
C ARG A 80 -8.55 -11.46 -0.79
N ILE A 81 -7.86 -11.41 0.34
CA ILE A 81 -6.43 -11.69 0.46
C ILE A 81 -6.26 -12.96 1.31
N LYS A 82 -5.35 -13.84 0.92
CA LYS A 82 -5.12 -15.09 1.65
C LYS A 82 -4.31 -14.88 2.92
N GLU A 83 -3.40 -13.91 2.91
CA GLU A 83 -2.53 -13.61 4.05
C GLU A 83 -3.33 -12.99 5.19
N ARG A 84 -2.87 -13.21 6.42
CA ARG A 84 -3.47 -12.61 7.60
C ARG A 84 -2.92 -11.22 7.86
N ILE A 85 -3.65 -10.41 8.63
CA ILE A 85 -3.26 -9.02 8.93
C ILE A 85 -1.87 -8.94 9.57
N TYR A 86 -1.57 -9.79 10.56
CA TYR A 86 -0.26 -9.73 11.21
C TYR A 86 0.89 -10.08 10.25
N PHE A 87 0.63 -10.97 9.31
CA PHE A 87 1.62 -11.32 8.28
C PHE A 87 1.83 -10.15 7.32
N LEU A 88 0.75 -9.53 6.86
CA LEU A 88 0.81 -8.34 6.01
C LEU A 88 1.56 -7.20 6.70
N HIS A 89 1.30 -6.97 7.99
CA HIS A 89 2.00 -5.94 8.76
C HIS A 89 3.52 -6.12 8.70
N ASN A 90 4.00 -7.36 8.73
CA ASN A 90 5.43 -7.66 8.67
C ASN A 90 6.02 -7.58 7.25
N GLN A 91 5.19 -7.78 6.22
CA GLN A 91 5.63 -7.83 4.81
C GLN A 91 5.50 -6.50 4.08
N LEU A 92 4.48 -5.70 4.41
CA LEU A 92 4.20 -4.45 3.71
C LEU A 92 5.25 -3.38 4.03
N PRO A 93 5.59 -2.52 3.04
CA PRO A 93 6.50 -1.39 3.28
C PRO A 93 5.95 -0.47 4.37
N LYS A 94 6.74 -0.23 5.42
CA LYS A 94 6.33 0.61 6.56
C LYS A 94 6.20 2.08 6.19
N GLU A 95 6.88 2.50 5.13
CA GLU A 95 6.79 3.86 4.59
C GLU A 95 5.45 4.11 3.89
N MET A 96 4.75 3.05 3.50
CA MET A 96 3.49 3.14 2.76
C MET A 96 2.28 2.73 3.59
N PHE A 97 2.43 1.78 4.48
CA PHE A 97 1.31 1.20 5.24
C PHE A 97 1.46 1.36 6.74
N LEU A 98 0.36 1.69 7.39
CA LEU A 98 0.28 1.95 8.81
C LEU A 98 -0.82 1.07 9.42
N GLN A 99 -0.46 0.30 10.44
CA GLN A 99 -1.45 -0.48 11.20
C GLN A 99 -2.19 0.45 12.16
N ILE A 100 -3.52 0.45 12.09
CA ILE A 100 -4.38 1.33 12.90
C ILE A 100 -5.21 0.56 13.92
N SER A 101 -5.30 -0.76 13.77
CA SER A 101 -5.92 -1.66 14.74
C SER A 101 -5.39 -3.07 14.52
N SER A 102 -5.75 -4.01 15.39
CA SER A 102 -5.39 -5.41 15.18
C SER A 102 -5.99 -6.00 13.89
N ALA A 103 -7.02 -5.37 13.36
CA ALA A 103 -7.78 -5.86 12.21
C ALA A 103 -7.66 -4.99 10.97
N GLU A 104 -6.85 -3.92 10.99
CA GLU A 104 -6.81 -3.00 9.86
C GLU A 104 -5.45 -2.33 9.66
N ILE A 105 -5.04 -2.24 8.40
CA ILE A 105 -3.83 -1.55 7.93
C ILE A 105 -4.27 -0.59 6.83
N VAL A 106 -3.83 0.67 6.89
CA VAL A 106 -4.17 1.68 5.87
C VAL A 106 -2.92 2.15 5.13
N ASN A 107 -3.11 2.54 3.87
CA ASN A 107 -2.08 3.19 3.07
C ASN A 107 -1.96 4.65 3.50
N ILE A 108 -0.79 5.04 3.99
CA ILE A 108 -0.53 6.41 4.49
C ILE A 108 -0.82 7.45 3.40
N ASN A 109 -0.47 7.15 2.15
CA ASN A 109 -0.66 8.05 1.02
C ASN A 109 -2.13 8.21 0.61
N LYS A 110 -3.03 7.38 1.14
CA LYS A 110 -4.48 7.45 0.90
C LYS A 110 -5.24 8.06 2.06
N ILE A 111 -4.54 8.53 3.08
CA ILE A 111 -5.17 9.27 4.19
C ILE A 111 -5.38 10.70 3.75
N ASP A 112 -6.63 11.15 3.78
CA ASP A 112 -6.99 12.52 3.47
C ASP A 112 -6.75 13.41 4.69
N TYR A 113 -7.36 13.05 5.82
CA TYR A 113 -7.14 13.77 7.08
C TYR A 113 -7.55 12.91 8.28
N PHE A 114 -7.06 13.32 9.45
CA PHE A 114 -7.46 12.77 10.74
C PHE A 114 -8.41 13.71 11.43
N SER A 115 -9.36 13.16 12.18
CA SER A 115 -10.22 13.92 13.07
C SER A 115 -10.45 13.17 14.38
N LEU A 116 -10.78 13.91 15.42
CA LEU A 116 -11.14 13.33 16.71
C LEU A 116 -12.67 13.34 16.80
N SER A 117 -13.28 12.16 16.95
CA SER A 117 -14.72 12.06 17.09
C SER A 117 -15.16 12.57 18.47
N LYS A 118 -16.48 12.85 18.61
CA LYS A 118 -17.07 13.29 19.90
C LYS A 118 -16.86 12.27 21.00
N ALA A 119 -16.72 11.00 20.65
CA ALA A 119 -16.47 9.91 21.60
C ALA A 119 -14.98 9.75 21.93
N GLY A 120 -14.10 10.65 21.46
CA GLY A 120 -12.65 10.58 21.68
C GLY A 120 -11.95 9.54 20.81
N ARG A 121 -12.60 9.06 19.75
CA ARG A 121 -12.01 8.08 18.83
C ARG A 121 -11.24 8.81 17.73
N TYR A 122 -10.09 8.27 17.37
CA TYR A 122 -9.28 8.80 16.28
C TYR A 122 -9.86 8.32 14.95
N GLN A 123 -10.44 9.23 14.23
CA GLN A 123 -11.11 8.97 12.95
C GLN A 123 -10.15 9.22 11.80
N ILE A 124 -10.10 8.30 10.86
CA ILE A 124 -9.25 8.38 9.68
C ILE A 124 -10.13 8.47 8.45
N ASN A 125 -9.99 9.55 7.70
CA ASN A 125 -10.75 9.81 6.49
C ASN A 125 -9.84 9.50 5.30
N LEU A 126 -10.25 8.55 4.46
CA LEU A 126 -9.48 8.09 3.32
C LEU A 126 -9.91 8.81 2.05
N THR A 127 -9.00 8.92 1.10
CA THR A 127 -9.22 9.68 -0.14
C THR A 127 -10.36 9.15 -1.01
N ASN A 128 -10.70 7.87 -0.87
CA ASN A 128 -11.83 7.27 -1.61
C ASN A 128 -13.18 7.46 -0.91
N GLY A 129 -13.23 8.25 0.18
CA GLY A 129 -14.44 8.50 0.95
C GLY A 129 -14.69 7.52 2.09
N THR A 130 -13.90 6.47 2.21
CA THR A 130 -14.03 5.51 3.31
C THR A 130 -13.58 6.14 4.61
N LEU A 131 -14.34 5.85 5.67
CA LEU A 131 -14.08 6.32 7.03
C LEU A 131 -13.74 5.13 7.90
N THR A 132 -12.67 5.23 8.67
CA THR A 132 -12.30 4.20 9.63
C THR A 132 -11.76 4.80 10.92
N TYR A 133 -11.53 3.96 11.94
CA TYR A 133 -11.12 4.41 13.27
C TYR A 133 -9.89 3.64 13.74
N ALA A 134 -8.91 4.36 14.26
CA ALA A 134 -7.76 3.74 14.92
C ALA A 134 -8.15 3.31 16.34
N SER A 135 -7.69 2.14 16.77
CA SER A 135 -7.84 1.73 18.16
C SER A 135 -6.89 2.51 19.04
N ARG A 136 -7.26 2.71 20.33
CA ARG A 136 -6.44 3.47 21.29
C ARG A 136 -5.01 2.96 21.39
N ARG A 137 -4.82 1.65 21.27
CA ARG A 137 -3.51 1.01 21.35
C ARG A 137 -2.56 1.46 20.24
N PHE A 138 -3.10 1.88 19.10
CA PHE A 138 -2.35 2.27 17.92
C PHE A 138 -2.26 3.78 17.70
N VAL A 139 -2.94 4.59 18.52
CA VAL A 139 -2.99 6.06 18.35
C VAL A 139 -1.64 6.71 18.55
N LYS A 140 -0.90 6.34 19.60
CA LYS A 140 0.40 6.94 19.89
C LYS A 140 1.43 6.73 18.79
N PRO A 141 1.64 5.49 18.29
CA PRO A 141 2.52 5.28 17.14
C PRO A 141 2.09 6.05 15.89
N ILE A 142 0.78 6.18 15.64
CA ILE A 142 0.26 6.93 14.51
C ILE A 142 0.67 8.40 14.59
N LYS A 143 0.54 9.02 15.77
CA LYS A 143 0.95 10.41 15.97
C LYS A 143 2.44 10.62 15.77
N GLU A 144 3.27 9.68 16.20
CA GLU A 144 4.71 9.74 16.04
C GLU A 144 5.13 9.58 14.57
N ASP A 145 4.50 8.67 13.84
CA ASP A 145 4.83 8.39 12.44
C ASP A 145 4.42 9.52 11.50
N LEU A 146 3.40 10.30 11.84
CA LEU A 146 2.82 11.32 10.97
C LEU A 146 3.14 12.77 11.38
N SER A 147 3.83 12.93 12.48
CA SER A 147 4.21 14.27 12.96
C SER A 147 5.50 14.80 12.33
#